data_6bb62a22567cfdcfff708501c67fed72
#
_entry.id   6bb62a22567cfdcfff708501c67fed72
#
_cell.length_a   1.000
_cell.length_b   1.000
_cell.length_c   1.000
_cell.angle_alpha   90.00
_cell.angle_beta   90.00
_cell.angle_gamma   90.00
#
_symmetry.space_group_name_H-M   'P 1'
#
loop_
_entity.id
_entity.type
_entity.pdbx_description
1 polymer ?
#
loop_
_entity_poly.entity_id
_entity_poly.type
_entity_poly.pdbx_seq_one_letter_code
_entity_poly.pdbx_strand_id
1 'polypeptide(L)'
;MVTLLIALLSACLAFQLNASMLSPALVSIQRELAVDAGAVAATQTAFFTAAAVFSLFLPRLADIAGRRRVLCGALLLMAAGCLLATLASNIAVLFLGRVIQGASGPVIPIALVMLRAEVTEPKKYGTLMGVVTAVNGGIAGFDALLGGYLVTHHGFHAIFWTMAAVAIAAAVLVRFLCPESYAEDRRRLDTAGTALLVVAVGAALVSLDELGKLAGALWGIVLGTAVLAVAAFVTFWRVEKRVTAPLVPLAQLRERSTWALVSTTALTLGGVFAVMNGILPALAQDSALGFRLDAEEVSALILTPYAVAGLLVGPLAGRLAAGFGYQRMLRLGVAGAFAGMLAVAFGAQGTATVFLFFVAVWVGVTYAGVANIMLNGLGVVLSPPDRPGSLPGLNTGAFNIGAGLSFLVVYAVQGAASSTPAAGYVAAALCSAVFLVAAFAVSFAIPRPVAAEVTAR
;
A
#
# COMPACT_ATOMS: atom_id res chain seq x y z
N MET A 1 25.38 8.44 11.38
CA MET A 1 24.29 7.51 11.69
C MET A 1 22.96 8.23 11.95
N VAL A 2 22.86 9.13 12.94
CA VAL A 2 21.62 9.87 13.24
C VAL A 2 21.12 10.66 12.03
N THR A 3 22.00 11.39 11.35
CA THR A 3 21.69 12.17 10.13
C THR A 3 21.14 11.33 9.00
N LEU A 4 21.75 10.17 8.75
CA LEU A 4 21.25 9.19 7.78
C LEU A 4 19.82 8.72 8.16
N LEU A 5 19.63 8.35 9.42
CA LEU A 5 18.32 7.87 9.89
C LEU A 5 17.24 8.94 9.72
N ILE A 6 17.53 10.19 10.07
CA ILE A 6 16.59 11.33 9.87
C ILE A 6 16.20 11.46 8.39
N ALA A 7 17.16 11.40 7.47
CA ALA A 7 16.88 11.51 6.04
C ALA A 7 16.05 10.33 5.52
N LEU A 8 16.36 9.09 5.93
CA LEU A 8 15.60 7.92 5.51
C LEU A 8 14.19 7.90 6.11
N LEU A 9 14.02 8.31 7.38
CA LEU A 9 12.72 8.44 8.01
C LEU A 9 11.87 9.53 7.35
N SER A 10 12.46 10.67 6.96
CA SER A 10 11.73 11.70 6.22
C SER A 10 11.25 11.22 4.85
N ALA A 11 12.04 10.39 4.15
CA ALA A 11 11.63 9.77 2.90
C ALA A 11 10.46 8.77 3.11
N CYS A 12 10.53 7.94 4.16
CA CYS A 12 9.45 7.02 4.51
C CYS A 12 8.17 7.77 4.92
N LEU A 13 8.31 8.88 5.66
CA LEU A 13 7.19 9.78 5.99
C LEU A 13 6.54 10.33 4.71
N ALA A 14 7.32 10.82 3.76
CA ALA A 14 6.80 11.34 2.50
C ALA A 14 6.00 10.28 1.73
N PHE A 15 6.49 9.04 1.66
CA PHE A 15 5.74 7.92 1.06
C PHE A 15 4.44 7.63 1.82
N GLN A 16 4.48 7.56 3.16
CA GLN A 16 3.32 7.25 3.97
C GLN A 16 2.21 8.29 3.82
N LEU A 17 2.54 9.58 3.82
CA LEU A 17 1.57 10.65 3.57
C LEU A 17 0.85 10.46 2.22
N ASN A 18 1.58 10.07 1.16
CA ASN A 18 0.98 9.78 -0.14
C ASN A 18 0.06 8.56 -0.14
N ALA A 19 0.32 7.59 0.73
CA ALA A 19 -0.46 6.35 0.81
C ALA A 19 -1.78 6.51 1.57
N SER A 20 -1.83 7.33 2.63
CA SER A 20 -2.95 7.36 3.57
C SER A 20 -3.59 8.72 3.82
N MET A 21 -2.85 9.84 3.72
CA MET A 21 -3.35 11.17 4.07
C MET A 21 -4.56 11.63 3.24
N LEU A 22 -4.74 11.05 2.04
CA LEU A 22 -5.86 11.38 1.14
C LEU A 22 -7.19 10.70 1.55
N SER A 23 -7.14 9.70 2.44
CA SER A 23 -8.31 8.90 2.82
C SER A 23 -9.53 9.71 3.26
N PRO A 24 -9.44 10.72 4.14
CA PRO A 24 -10.59 11.52 4.55
C PRO A 24 -11.11 12.45 3.46
N ALA A 25 -10.29 12.74 2.43
CA ALA A 25 -10.60 13.71 1.38
C ALA A 25 -11.32 13.10 0.18
N LEU A 26 -11.45 11.77 0.06
CA LEU A 26 -12.01 11.13 -1.14
C LEU A 26 -13.41 11.61 -1.47
N VAL A 27 -14.25 11.81 -0.46
CA VAL A 27 -15.63 12.35 -0.64
C VAL A 27 -15.61 13.82 -1.07
N SER A 28 -14.70 14.63 -0.55
CA SER A 28 -14.54 16.03 -0.96
C SER A 28 -14.07 16.14 -2.41
N ILE A 29 -13.09 15.31 -2.82
CA ILE A 29 -12.63 15.23 -4.22
C ILE A 29 -13.79 14.85 -5.15
N GLN A 30 -14.62 13.87 -4.76
CA GLN A 30 -15.79 13.46 -5.51
C GLN A 30 -16.76 14.62 -5.75
N ARG A 31 -17.03 15.41 -4.70
CA ARG A 31 -17.93 16.56 -4.77
C ARG A 31 -17.33 17.71 -5.58
N GLU A 32 -16.07 18.07 -5.32
CA GLU A 32 -15.43 19.22 -5.96
C GLU A 32 -15.15 19.00 -7.45
N LEU A 33 -14.79 17.77 -7.86
CA LEU A 33 -14.55 17.42 -9.27
C LEU A 33 -15.82 16.92 -9.98
N ALA A 34 -16.96 16.83 -9.28
CA ALA A 34 -18.26 16.37 -9.79
C ALA A 34 -18.18 14.99 -10.50
N VAL A 35 -17.49 14.03 -9.87
CA VAL A 35 -17.28 12.68 -10.38
C VAL A 35 -17.87 11.63 -9.43
N ASP A 36 -18.01 10.38 -9.90
CA ASP A 36 -18.45 9.29 -9.06
C ASP A 36 -17.32 8.75 -8.15
N ALA A 37 -17.69 7.94 -7.15
CA ALA A 37 -16.77 7.36 -6.20
C ALA A 37 -15.75 6.38 -6.86
N GLY A 38 -16.17 5.71 -7.94
CA GLY A 38 -15.31 4.81 -8.72
C GLY A 38 -14.18 5.56 -9.41
N ALA A 39 -14.45 6.73 -10.00
CA ALA A 39 -13.43 7.56 -10.63
C ALA A 39 -12.39 8.06 -9.61
N VAL A 40 -12.81 8.42 -8.39
CA VAL A 40 -11.88 8.79 -7.31
C VAL A 40 -11.08 7.59 -6.84
N ALA A 41 -11.71 6.41 -6.68
CA ALA A 41 -11.04 5.17 -6.33
C ALA A 41 -10.00 4.74 -7.37
N ALA A 42 -10.28 4.98 -8.67
CA ALA A 42 -9.33 4.70 -9.75
C ALA A 42 -8.02 5.50 -9.60
N THR A 43 -8.06 6.71 -9.03
CA THR A 43 -6.84 7.49 -8.73
C THR A 43 -5.97 6.82 -7.65
N GLN A 44 -6.58 6.20 -6.66
CA GLN A 44 -5.87 5.43 -5.63
C GLN A 44 -5.30 4.13 -6.22
N THR A 45 -6.10 3.42 -7.02
CA THR A 45 -5.63 2.25 -7.77
C THR A 45 -4.41 2.59 -8.62
N ALA A 46 -4.46 3.71 -9.34
CA ALA A 46 -3.36 4.20 -10.18
C ALA A 46 -2.08 4.44 -9.37
N PHE A 47 -2.18 5.10 -8.22
CA PHE A 47 -1.05 5.32 -7.33
C PHE A 47 -0.42 4.01 -6.85
N PHE A 48 -1.21 3.11 -6.26
CA PHE A 48 -0.67 1.86 -5.72
C PHE A 48 -0.14 0.92 -6.81
N THR A 49 -0.78 0.89 -7.97
CA THR A 49 -0.30 0.06 -9.08
C THR A 49 1.00 0.63 -9.67
N ALA A 50 1.08 1.94 -9.86
CA ALA A 50 2.33 2.59 -10.24
C ALA A 50 3.42 2.34 -9.18
N ALA A 51 3.10 2.45 -7.88
CA ALA A 51 4.02 2.15 -6.79
C ALA A 51 4.53 0.70 -6.84
N ALA A 52 3.66 -0.26 -7.14
CA ALA A 52 4.06 -1.65 -7.32
C ALA A 52 5.05 -1.82 -8.49
N VAL A 53 4.75 -1.22 -9.65
CA VAL A 53 5.62 -1.27 -10.84
C VAL A 53 6.98 -0.64 -10.55
N PHE A 54 6.98 0.58 -10.00
CA PHE A 54 8.22 1.27 -9.64
C PHE A 54 9.05 0.50 -8.60
N SER A 55 8.40 -0.21 -7.68
CA SER A 55 9.07 -1.04 -6.67
C SER A 55 9.80 -2.24 -7.26
N LEU A 56 9.49 -2.66 -8.48
CA LEU A 56 10.17 -3.78 -9.14
C LEU A 56 11.49 -3.36 -9.80
N PHE A 57 11.56 -2.17 -10.41
CA PHE A 57 12.75 -1.79 -11.18
C PHE A 57 13.61 -0.68 -10.55
N LEU A 58 13.03 0.27 -9.82
CA LEU A 58 13.81 1.38 -9.23
C LEU A 58 14.86 0.91 -8.20
N PRO A 59 14.65 -0.13 -7.38
CA PRO A 59 15.72 -0.63 -6.52
C PRO A 59 16.93 -1.13 -7.30
N ARG A 60 16.72 -1.77 -8.46
CA ARG A 60 17.82 -2.19 -9.34
C ARG A 60 18.50 -1.01 -10.02
N LEU A 61 17.73 -0.03 -10.47
CA LEU A 61 18.30 1.21 -10.98
C LEU A 61 19.13 1.88 -9.89
N ALA A 62 18.71 1.85 -8.63
CA ALA A 62 19.44 2.40 -7.50
C ALA A 62 20.78 1.68 -7.26
N ASP A 63 20.82 0.37 -7.43
CA ASP A 63 22.03 -0.41 -7.32
C ASP A 63 23.08 -0.05 -8.42
N ILE A 64 22.63 0.36 -9.60
CA ILE A 64 23.48 0.70 -10.75
C ILE A 64 23.85 2.19 -10.74
N ALA A 65 22.86 3.08 -10.64
CA ALA A 65 23.00 4.53 -10.81
C ALA A 65 23.34 5.27 -9.51
N GLY A 66 23.23 4.58 -8.37
CA GLY A 66 23.44 5.15 -7.04
C GLY A 66 22.15 5.28 -6.26
N ARG A 67 22.14 4.72 -5.05
CA ARG A 67 20.94 4.61 -4.21
C ARG A 67 20.42 5.97 -3.78
N ARG A 68 21.32 6.88 -3.36
CA ARG A 68 20.96 8.26 -3.01
C ARG A 68 20.35 9.01 -4.19
N ARG A 69 20.96 8.91 -5.38
CA ARG A 69 20.49 9.61 -6.59
C ARG A 69 19.10 9.14 -6.98
N VAL A 70 18.87 7.83 -6.99
CA VAL A 70 17.57 7.27 -7.38
C VAL A 70 16.50 7.57 -6.32
N LEU A 71 16.84 7.51 -5.03
CA LEU A 71 15.91 7.88 -3.95
C LEU A 71 15.52 9.37 -4.05
N CYS A 72 16.47 10.28 -4.26
CA CYS A 72 16.19 11.70 -4.52
C CYS A 72 15.29 11.86 -5.76
N GLY A 73 15.60 11.19 -6.87
CA GLY A 73 14.81 11.24 -8.09
C GLY A 73 13.37 10.77 -7.89
N ALA A 74 13.17 9.68 -7.15
CA ALA A 74 11.85 9.17 -6.81
C ALA A 74 11.03 10.17 -5.96
N LEU A 75 11.67 10.79 -4.95
CA LEU A 75 11.04 11.83 -4.12
C LEU A 75 10.70 13.10 -4.92
N LEU A 76 11.56 13.52 -5.84
CA LEU A 76 11.29 14.68 -6.71
C LEU A 76 10.19 14.38 -7.73
N LEU A 77 10.14 13.16 -8.31
CA LEU A 77 9.03 12.74 -9.16
C LEU A 77 7.72 12.72 -8.38
N MET A 78 7.73 12.19 -7.15
CA MET A 78 6.57 12.23 -6.27
C MET A 78 6.13 13.66 -6.00
N ALA A 79 7.05 14.58 -5.70
CA ALA A 79 6.75 15.99 -5.50
C ALA A 79 6.13 16.63 -6.77
N ALA A 80 6.68 16.33 -7.95
CA ALA A 80 6.12 16.80 -9.21
C ALA A 80 4.70 16.27 -9.45
N GLY A 81 4.43 15.00 -9.13
CA GLY A 81 3.09 14.41 -9.17
C GLY A 81 2.14 15.06 -8.18
N CYS A 82 2.61 15.42 -6.96
CA CYS A 82 1.82 16.18 -5.99
C CYS A 82 1.49 17.58 -6.50
N LEU A 83 2.47 18.30 -7.05
CA LEU A 83 2.26 19.63 -7.63
C LEU A 83 1.28 19.59 -8.81
N LEU A 84 1.35 18.56 -9.67
CA LEU A 84 0.37 18.36 -10.73
C LEU A 84 -1.03 18.10 -10.17
N ALA A 85 -1.15 17.27 -9.13
CA ALA A 85 -2.42 17.00 -8.47
C ALA A 85 -3.00 18.23 -7.76
N THR A 86 -2.15 19.15 -7.28
CA THR A 86 -2.57 20.45 -6.73
C THR A 86 -3.28 21.33 -7.77
N LEU A 87 -2.91 21.20 -9.04
CA LEU A 87 -3.50 21.96 -10.14
C LEU A 87 -4.69 21.22 -10.79
N ALA A 88 -5.12 20.10 -10.21
CA ALA A 88 -6.18 19.28 -10.80
C ALA A 88 -7.53 19.98 -10.74
N SER A 89 -8.02 20.41 -11.89
CA SER A 89 -9.39 20.89 -12.10
C SER A 89 -10.33 19.81 -12.64
N ASN A 90 -9.82 18.62 -12.90
CA ASN A 90 -10.55 17.45 -13.37
C ASN A 90 -9.86 16.15 -12.93
N ILE A 91 -10.60 15.06 -13.01
CA ILE A 91 -10.14 13.75 -12.55
C ILE A 91 -8.94 13.21 -13.34
N ALA A 92 -8.80 13.54 -14.63
CA ALA A 92 -7.71 13.05 -15.47
C ALA A 92 -6.35 13.62 -15.05
N VAL A 93 -6.30 14.91 -14.70
CA VAL A 93 -5.07 15.55 -14.18
C VAL A 93 -4.71 14.96 -12.81
N LEU A 94 -5.70 14.76 -11.94
CA LEU A 94 -5.49 14.10 -10.65
C LEU A 94 -4.96 12.67 -10.84
N PHE A 95 -5.56 11.88 -11.73
CA PHE A 95 -5.14 10.53 -12.05
C PHE A 95 -3.66 10.49 -12.52
N LEU A 96 -3.29 11.37 -13.45
CA LEU A 96 -1.89 11.47 -13.92
C LEU A 96 -0.94 11.85 -12.78
N GLY A 97 -1.33 12.80 -11.94
CA GLY A 97 -0.58 13.15 -10.74
C GLY A 97 -0.35 11.96 -9.83
N ARG A 98 -1.39 11.14 -9.59
CA ARG A 98 -1.32 9.92 -8.78
C ARG A 98 -0.42 8.84 -9.39
N VAL A 99 -0.43 8.65 -10.70
CA VAL A 99 0.50 7.74 -11.40
C VAL A 99 1.96 8.18 -11.17
N ILE A 100 2.25 9.47 -11.32
CA ILE A 100 3.62 10.00 -11.12
C ILE A 100 4.03 9.85 -9.64
N GLN A 101 3.15 10.12 -8.69
CA GLN A 101 3.39 9.92 -7.25
C GLN A 101 3.76 8.48 -6.91
N GLY A 102 3.29 7.49 -7.69
CA GLY A 102 3.66 6.09 -7.55
C GLY A 102 5.16 5.81 -7.65
N ALA A 103 5.97 6.72 -8.22
CA ALA A 103 7.43 6.62 -8.20
C ALA A 103 8.02 6.51 -6.78
N SER A 104 7.25 6.89 -5.75
CA SER A 104 7.60 6.75 -4.33
C SER A 104 7.50 5.31 -3.78
N GLY A 105 6.89 4.38 -4.50
CA GLY A 105 6.70 3.00 -4.04
C GLY A 105 7.95 2.31 -3.50
N PRO A 106 9.11 2.41 -4.15
CA PRO A 106 10.35 1.78 -3.69
C PRO A 106 11.12 2.55 -2.60
N VAL A 107 10.59 3.65 -2.07
CA VAL A 107 11.28 4.47 -1.06
C VAL A 107 11.69 3.63 0.15
N ILE A 108 10.78 2.81 0.69
CA ILE A 108 11.08 1.97 1.86
C ILE A 108 12.14 0.90 1.56
N PRO A 109 12.01 0.05 0.54
CA PRO A 109 13.06 -0.92 0.23
C PRO A 109 14.41 -0.28 -0.08
N ILE A 110 14.49 0.84 -0.79
CA ILE A 110 15.74 1.54 -1.04
C ILE A 110 16.34 2.07 0.28
N ALA A 111 15.52 2.67 1.15
CA ALA A 111 15.96 3.15 2.46
C ALA A 111 16.53 2.03 3.33
N LEU A 112 15.90 0.87 3.35
CA LEU A 112 16.38 -0.30 4.11
C LEU A 112 17.71 -0.85 3.55
N VAL A 113 17.89 -0.85 2.23
CA VAL A 113 19.15 -1.28 1.61
C VAL A 113 20.27 -0.26 1.88
N MET A 114 19.99 1.04 1.83
CA MET A 114 20.96 2.09 2.22
C MET A 114 21.35 1.96 3.70
N LEU A 115 20.38 1.72 4.57
CA LEU A 115 20.63 1.48 5.99
C LEU A 115 21.52 0.25 6.21
N ARG A 116 21.28 -0.83 5.45
CA ARG A 116 22.10 -2.06 5.54
C ARG A 116 23.54 -1.84 5.09
N ALA A 117 23.76 -0.99 4.08
CA ALA A 117 25.10 -0.66 3.59
C ALA A 117 25.97 0.05 4.66
N GLU A 118 25.33 0.85 5.53
CA GLU A 118 26.01 1.61 6.59
C GLU A 118 26.06 0.91 7.94
N VAL A 119 25.17 -0.09 8.16
CA VAL A 119 25.04 -0.80 9.43
C VAL A 119 25.35 -2.27 9.23
N THR A 120 26.59 -2.65 9.49
CA THR A 120 27.09 -4.02 9.33
C THR A 120 26.67 -4.96 10.47
N GLU A 121 26.46 -4.43 11.68
CA GLU A 121 26.05 -5.19 12.85
C GLU A 121 24.58 -5.64 12.74
N PRO A 122 24.30 -6.97 12.70
CA PRO A 122 22.94 -7.48 12.46
C PRO A 122 21.90 -7.03 13.48
N LYS A 123 22.25 -6.99 14.77
CA LYS A 123 21.35 -6.60 15.86
C LYS A 123 20.95 -5.12 15.75
N LYS A 124 21.92 -4.25 15.47
CA LYS A 124 21.69 -2.81 15.28
C LYS A 124 20.88 -2.54 14.01
N TYR A 125 21.17 -3.22 12.91
CA TYR A 125 20.38 -3.13 11.68
C TYR A 125 18.93 -3.55 11.93
N GLY A 126 18.68 -4.67 12.60
CA GLY A 126 17.34 -5.14 12.94
C GLY A 126 16.55 -4.13 13.77
N THR A 127 17.19 -3.48 14.76
CA THR A 127 16.55 -2.42 15.57
C THR A 127 16.18 -1.22 14.72
N LEU A 128 17.08 -0.73 13.86
CA LEU A 128 16.84 0.43 13.02
C LEU A 128 15.82 0.16 11.91
N MET A 129 15.83 -1.04 11.33
CA MET A 129 14.79 -1.51 10.42
C MET A 129 13.41 -1.51 11.11
N GLY A 130 13.36 -1.96 12.36
CA GLY A 130 12.15 -1.89 13.18
C GLY A 130 11.66 -0.45 13.38
N VAL A 131 12.56 0.51 13.61
CA VAL A 131 12.21 1.94 13.72
C VAL A 131 11.62 2.47 12.40
N VAL A 132 12.26 2.18 11.26
CA VAL A 132 11.76 2.59 9.93
C VAL A 132 10.36 2.04 9.67
N THR A 133 10.14 0.75 9.99
CA THR A 133 8.84 0.10 9.80
C THR A 133 7.78 0.64 10.76
N ALA A 134 8.15 0.90 12.02
CA ALA A 134 7.25 1.47 13.03
C ALA A 134 6.83 2.90 12.68
N VAL A 135 7.76 3.73 12.19
CA VAL A 135 7.45 5.09 11.72
C VAL A 135 6.51 5.04 10.52
N ASN A 136 6.77 4.15 9.55
CA ASN A 136 5.88 3.98 8.39
C ASN A 136 4.45 3.59 8.80
N GLY A 137 4.27 2.66 9.74
CA GLY A 137 2.94 2.24 10.20
C GLY A 137 2.30 3.19 11.23
N GLY A 138 3.12 3.82 12.09
CA GLY A 138 2.63 4.64 13.20
C GLY A 138 2.19 6.05 12.79
N ILE A 139 2.69 6.55 11.67
CA ILE A 139 2.34 7.89 11.16
C ILE A 139 0.93 7.90 10.53
N ALA A 140 0.45 6.75 10.05
CA ALA A 140 -0.83 6.62 9.35
C ALA A 140 -2.06 7.16 10.10
N GLY A 141 -1.99 7.40 11.40
CA GLY A 141 -3.06 8.03 12.16
C GLY A 141 -2.95 9.55 12.26
N PHE A 142 -1.72 10.04 12.37
CA PHE A 142 -1.46 11.48 12.46
C PHE A 142 -1.60 12.17 11.10
N ASP A 143 -1.22 11.50 10.02
CA ASP A 143 -1.38 12.02 8.66
C ASP A 143 -2.86 12.12 8.26
N ALA A 144 -3.70 11.18 8.71
CA ALA A 144 -5.14 11.25 8.49
C ALA A 144 -5.77 12.45 9.23
N LEU A 145 -5.35 12.75 10.48
CA LEU A 145 -5.79 13.97 11.20
C LEU A 145 -5.43 15.23 10.44
N LEU A 146 -4.17 15.34 10.00
CA LEU A 146 -3.72 16.48 9.22
C LEU A 146 -4.48 16.57 7.89
N GLY A 147 -4.72 15.44 7.22
CA GLY A 147 -5.50 15.37 5.99
C GLY A 147 -6.95 15.82 6.16
N GLY A 148 -7.60 15.35 7.23
CA GLY A 148 -8.96 15.77 7.58
C GLY A 148 -9.06 17.26 7.87
N TYR A 149 -8.17 17.79 8.69
CA TYR A 149 -8.10 19.22 8.97
C TYR A 149 -7.88 20.05 7.70
N LEU A 150 -6.92 19.68 6.87
CA LEU A 150 -6.60 20.39 5.64
C LEU A 150 -7.79 20.41 4.67
N VAL A 151 -8.45 19.27 4.46
CA VAL A 151 -9.57 19.22 3.52
C VAL A 151 -10.78 19.98 4.03
N THR A 152 -11.06 19.95 5.33
CA THR A 152 -12.20 20.66 5.92
C THR A 152 -12.02 22.18 5.84
N HIS A 153 -10.79 22.69 6.05
CA HIS A 153 -10.55 24.14 6.14
C HIS A 153 -9.95 24.77 4.88
N HIS A 154 -9.26 23.99 4.03
CA HIS A 154 -8.50 24.52 2.90
C HIS A 154 -8.76 23.78 1.57
N GLY A 155 -9.65 22.75 1.57
CA GLY A 155 -9.92 21.92 0.41
C GLY A 155 -8.84 20.86 0.15
N PHE A 156 -9.14 19.90 -0.75
CA PHE A 156 -8.26 18.77 -0.99
C PHE A 156 -6.90 19.15 -1.62
N HIS A 157 -6.82 20.28 -2.34
CA HIS A 157 -5.58 20.79 -2.93
C HIS A 157 -4.49 21.05 -1.88
N ALA A 158 -4.86 21.48 -0.66
CA ALA A 158 -3.94 21.72 0.44
C ALA A 158 -3.19 20.44 0.89
N ILE A 159 -3.82 19.29 0.77
CA ILE A 159 -3.20 17.99 1.05
C ILE A 159 -2.03 17.75 0.09
N PHE A 160 -2.23 18.00 -1.21
CA PHE A 160 -1.18 17.79 -2.21
C PHE A 160 -0.04 18.81 -2.08
N TRP A 161 -0.34 20.06 -1.69
CA TRP A 161 0.71 21.04 -1.34
C TRP A 161 1.56 20.56 -0.17
N THR A 162 0.95 20.04 0.88
CA THR A 162 1.64 19.50 2.05
C THR A 162 2.50 18.28 1.67
N MET A 163 1.95 17.35 0.89
CA MET A 163 2.70 16.19 0.39
C MET A 163 3.90 16.63 -0.46
N ALA A 164 3.73 17.62 -1.35
CA ALA A 164 4.79 18.15 -2.18
C ALA A 164 5.92 18.77 -1.33
N ALA A 165 5.56 19.60 -0.36
CA ALA A 165 6.52 20.23 0.56
C ALA A 165 7.35 19.21 1.34
N VAL A 166 6.68 18.18 1.90
CA VAL A 166 7.36 17.10 2.63
C VAL A 166 8.25 16.28 1.71
N ALA A 167 7.80 15.99 0.47
CA ALA A 167 8.59 15.25 -0.49
C ALA A 167 9.86 16.02 -0.92
N ILE A 168 9.75 17.33 -1.15
CA ILE A 168 10.89 18.19 -1.47
C ILE A 168 11.85 18.26 -0.28
N ALA A 169 11.33 18.47 0.94
CA ALA A 169 12.15 18.49 2.15
C ALA A 169 12.90 17.16 2.34
N ALA A 170 12.21 16.03 2.16
CA ALA A 170 12.83 14.71 2.21
C ALA A 170 13.90 14.52 1.14
N ALA A 171 13.67 14.98 -0.10
CA ALA A 171 14.66 14.91 -1.18
C ALA A 171 15.92 15.74 -0.83
N VAL A 172 15.74 16.92 -0.26
CA VAL A 172 16.85 17.78 0.22
C VAL A 172 17.64 17.09 1.33
N LEU A 173 16.95 16.55 2.35
CA LEU A 173 17.60 15.83 3.44
C LEU A 173 18.37 14.60 2.93
N VAL A 174 17.78 13.79 2.05
CA VAL A 174 18.44 12.64 1.43
C VAL A 174 19.66 13.08 0.62
N ARG A 175 19.56 14.18 -0.15
CA ARG A 175 20.65 14.69 -1.00
C ARG A 175 21.88 15.08 -0.19
N PHE A 176 21.69 15.69 0.98
CA PHE A 176 22.77 16.24 1.79
C PHE A 176 23.23 15.33 2.94
N LEU A 177 22.34 14.50 3.49
CA LEU A 177 22.64 13.70 4.69
C LEU A 177 22.91 12.22 4.40
N CYS A 178 22.52 11.71 3.23
CA CYS A 178 22.80 10.32 2.88
C CYS A 178 24.13 10.20 2.10
N PRO A 179 24.97 9.23 2.41
CA PRO A 179 26.11 8.88 1.56
C PRO A 179 25.61 8.23 0.25
N GLU A 180 26.41 8.35 -0.81
CA GLU A 180 26.13 7.59 -2.03
C GLU A 180 26.59 6.15 -1.84
N SER A 181 25.79 5.20 -2.29
CA SER A 181 26.12 3.79 -2.24
C SER A 181 25.64 3.08 -3.50
N TYR A 182 26.34 2.01 -3.85
CA TYR A 182 26.10 1.18 -5.02
C TYR A 182 26.11 -0.28 -4.63
N ALA A 183 25.53 -1.15 -5.47
CA ALA A 183 25.76 -2.58 -5.32
C ALA A 183 27.19 -2.94 -5.81
N GLU A 184 27.78 -3.97 -5.21
CA GLU A 184 29.08 -4.53 -5.65
C GLU A 184 28.96 -5.12 -7.05
N ASP A 185 27.88 -5.84 -7.33
CA ASP A 185 27.56 -6.44 -8.63
C ASP A 185 26.57 -5.56 -9.40
N ARG A 186 27.11 -4.68 -10.25
CA ARG A 186 26.31 -3.76 -11.10
C ARG A 186 25.81 -4.45 -12.37
N ARG A 187 24.88 -5.37 -12.24
CA ARG A 187 24.26 -6.01 -13.40
C ARG A 187 23.41 -5.01 -14.18
N ARG A 188 23.40 -5.15 -15.52
CA ARG A 188 22.61 -4.27 -16.40
C ARG A 188 21.12 -4.36 -16.07
N LEU A 189 20.43 -3.21 -16.13
CA LEU A 189 18.98 -3.16 -16.00
C LEU A 189 18.33 -3.84 -17.21
N ASP A 190 17.35 -4.71 -16.97
CA ASP A 190 16.49 -5.23 -18.02
C ASP A 190 15.46 -4.15 -18.44
N THR A 191 15.90 -3.28 -19.37
CA THR A 191 15.04 -2.20 -19.88
C THR A 191 13.84 -2.74 -20.67
N ALA A 192 14.02 -3.86 -21.38
CA ALA A 192 12.96 -4.49 -22.17
C ALA A 192 11.90 -5.09 -21.24
N GLY A 193 12.30 -5.87 -20.23
CA GLY A 193 11.39 -6.39 -19.23
C GLY A 193 10.67 -5.28 -18.46
N THR A 194 11.39 -4.20 -18.09
CA THR A 194 10.77 -3.03 -17.44
C THR A 194 9.70 -2.40 -18.31
N ALA A 195 9.99 -2.13 -19.58
CA ALA A 195 9.03 -1.53 -20.51
C ALA A 195 7.79 -2.42 -20.72
N LEU A 196 8.00 -3.73 -20.91
CA LEU A 196 6.91 -4.70 -21.06
C LEU A 196 6.03 -4.77 -19.81
N LEU A 197 6.61 -4.73 -18.64
CA LEU A 197 5.87 -4.73 -17.36
C LEU A 197 5.03 -3.45 -17.20
N VAL A 198 5.60 -2.28 -17.52
CA VAL A 198 4.88 -0.99 -17.49
C VAL A 198 3.69 -1.02 -18.46
N VAL A 199 3.89 -1.53 -19.69
CA VAL A 199 2.82 -1.67 -20.68
C VAL A 199 1.76 -2.66 -20.21
N ALA A 200 2.16 -3.82 -19.68
CA ALA A 200 1.23 -4.84 -19.19
C ALA A 200 0.33 -4.31 -18.07
N VAL A 201 0.95 -3.66 -17.09
CA VAL A 201 0.22 -3.11 -15.93
C VAL A 201 -0.61 -1.89 -16.33
N GLY A 202 -0.06 -0.97 -17.13
CA GLY A 202 -0.80 0.20 -17.62
C GLY A 202 -2.03 -0.20 -18.44
N ALA A 203 -1.88 -1.16 -19.36
CA ALA A 203 -3.00 -1.66 -20.15
C ALA A 203 -4.03 -2.41 -19.29
N ALA A 204 -3.60 -3.18 -18.29
CA ALA A 204 -4.50 -3.83 -17.35
C ALA A 204 -5.32 -2.81 -16.54
N LEU A 205 -4.68 -1.74 -16.06
CA LEU A 205 -5.38 -0.66 -15.35
C LEU A 205 -6.45 0.02 -16.21
N VAL A 206 -6.10 0.36 -17.47
CA VAL A 206 -7.06 0.98 -18.38
C VAL A 206 -8.23 0.03 -18.67
N SER A 207 -7.94 -1.26 -18.86
CA SER A 207 -8.99 -2.28 -19.08
C SER A 207 -9.93 -2.38 -17.88
N LEU A 208 -9.38 -2.39 -16.67
CA LEU A 208 -10.15 -2.54 -15.44
C LEU A 208 -10.93 -1.27 -15.08
N ASP A 209 -10.35 -0.09 -15.32
CA ASP A 209 -11.03 1.20 -15.16
C ASP A 209 -12.25 1.29 -16.10
N GLU A 210 -12.06 0.96 -17.38
CA GLU A 210 -13.13 0.95 -18.36
C GLU A 210 -14.21 -0.10 -18.05
N LEU A 211 -13.81 -1.29 -17.57
CA LEU A 211 -14.73 -2.33 -17.14
C LEU A 211 -15.56 -1.88 -15.91
N GLY A 212 -14.97 -1.09 -15.01
CA GLY A 212 -15.64 -0.54 -13.84
C GLY A 212 -16.82 0.38 -14.17
N LYS A 213 -16.87 0.96 -15.39
CA LYS A 213 -18.01 1.77 -15.88
C LYS A 213 -19.26 0.93 -16.22
N LEU A 214 -19.18 -0.40 -16.13
CA LEU A 214 -20.27 -1.36 -16.29
C LEU A 214 -21.07 -1.15 -17.60
N ALA A 215 -22.32 -0.64 -17.50
CA ALA A 215 -23.20 -0.42 -18.64
C ALA A 215 -22.68 0.67 -19.62
N GLY A 216 -21.82 1.57 -19.15
CA GLY A 216 -21.16 2.61 -19.97
C GLY A 216 -19.81 2.17 -20.55
N ALA A 217 -19.36 0.93 -20.28
CA ALA A 217 -18.05 0.44 -20.71
C ALA A 217 -17.91 0.36 -22.23
N LEU A 218 -16.82 0.90 -22.74
CA LEU A 218 -16.44 0.76 -24.15
C LEU A 218 -15.72 -0.60 -24.35
N TRP A 219 -16.48 -1.63 -24.62
CA TRP A 219 -15.98 -3.01 -24.72
C TRP A 219 -14.80 -3.19 -25.70
N GLY A 220 -14.70 -2.37 -26.72
CA GLY A 220 -13.53 -2.35 -27.62
C GLY A 220 -12.24 -1.95 -26.90
N ILE A 221 -12.32 -0.97 -26.00
CA ILE A 221 -11.19 -0.53 -25.15
C ILE A 221 -10.87 -1.62 -24.12
N VAL A 222 -11.89 -2.15 -23.43
CA VAL A 222 -11.72 -3.23 -22.44
C VAL A 222 -10.97 -4.42 -23.05
N LEU A 223 -11.49 -4.95 -24.16
CA LEU A 223 -10.89 -6.11 -24.80
C LEU A 223 -9.52 -5.82 -25.43
N GLY A 224 -9.37 -4.67 -26.08
CA GLY A 224 -8.10 -4.27 -26.71
C GLY A 224 -6.98 -4.10 -25.67
N THR A 225 -7.26 -3.41 -24.57
CA THR A 225 -6.28 -3.20 -23.51
C THR A 225 -6.06 -4.47 -22.67
N ALA A 226 -7.08 -5.31 -22.46
CA ALA A 226 -6.90 -6.61 -21.80
C ALA A 226 -5.99 -7.54 -22.65
N VAL A 227 -6.20 -7.62 -23.95
CA VAL A 227 -5.33 -8.39 -24.86
C VAL A 227 -3.91 -7.83 -24.84
N LEU A 228 -3.75 -6.51 -24.91
CA LEU A 228 -2.44 -5.86 -24.81
C LEU A 228 -1.74 -6.19 -23.48
N ALA A 229 -2.46 -6.12 -22.35
CA ALA A 229 -1.94 -6.45 -21.04
C ALA A 229 -1.43 -7.90 -20.97
N VAL A 230 -2.25 -8.84 -21.44
CA VAL A 230 -1.88 -10.26 -21.47
C VAL A 230 -0.70 -10.51 -22.42
N ALA A 231 -0.71 -9.95 -23.63
CA ALA A 231 0.39 -10.09 -24.58
C ALA A 231 1.70 -9.51 -24.06
N ALA A 232 1.67 -8.32 -23.47
CA ALA A 232 2.82 -7.68 -22.86
C ALA A 232 3.35 -8.49 -21.65
N PHE A 233 2.45 -9.01 -20.80
CA PHE A 233 2.82 -9.84 -19.65
C PHE A 233 3.42 -11.19 -20.09
N VAL A 234 2.85 -11.85 -21.07
CA VAL A 234 3.39 -13.11 -21.62
C VAL A 234 4.77 -12.88 -22.26
N THR A 235 4.94 -11.76 -22.95
CA THR A 235 6.22 -11.37 -23.55
C THR A 235 7.23 -11.05 -22.47
N PHE A 236 6.86 -10.26 -21.46
CA PHE A 236 7.66 -10.00 -20.24
C PHE A 236 8.13 -11.32 -19.62
N TRP A 237 7.20 -12.24 -19.36
CA TRP A 237 7.52 -13.54 -18.77
C TRP A 237 8.49 -14.37 -19.59
N ARG A 238 8.41 -14.31 -20.95
CA ARG A 238 9.34 -14.97 -21.85
C ARG A 238 10.73 -14.32 -21.83
N VAL A 239 10.78 -13.00 -21.82
CA VAL A 239 12.04 -12.23 -21.72
C VAL A 239 12.71 -12.52 -20.37
N GLU A 240 11.97 -12.41 -19.28
CA GLU A 240 12.45 -12.62 -17.90
C GLU A 240 13.08 -14.02 -17.69
N LYS A 241 12.56 -15.03 -18.39
CA LYS A 241 13.16 -16.39 -18.37
C LYS A 241 14.52 -16.50 -19.07
N ARG A 242 14.86 -15.55 -19.94
CA ARG A 242 16.06 -15.59 -20.78
C ARG A 242 17.16 -14.63 -20.30
N VAL A 243 16.79 -13.64 -19.51
CA VAL A 243 17.72 -12.62 -19.02
C VAL A 243 18.53 -13.17 -17.85
N THR A 244 19.83 -12.87 -17.82
CA THR A 244 20.76 -13.33 -16.77
C THR A 244 20.51 -12.64 -15.42
N ALA A 245 19.88 -11.45 -15.44
CA ALA A 245 19.55 -10.69 -14.24
C ALA A 245 18.06 -10.26 -14.26
N PRO A 246 17.13 -11.22 -14.04
CA PRO A 246 15.70 -10.97 -14.14
C PRO A 246 15.22 -9.93 -13.12
N LEU A 247 14.25 -9.06 -13.48
CA LEU A 247 13.64 -8.08 -12.57
C LEU A 247 12.95 -8.79 -11.41
N VAL A 248 12.24 -9.86 -11.76
CA VAL A 248 11.52 -10.69 -10.79
C VAL A 248 12.25 -12.05 -10.70
N PRO A 249 12.75 -12.45 -9.54
CA PRO A 249 13.43 -13.73 -9.39
C PRO A 249 12.43 -14.89 -9.47
N LEU A 250 12.14 -15.35 -10.71
CA LEU A 250 11.12 -16.37 -10.99
C LEU A 250 11.33 -17.68 -10.21
N ALA A 251 12.58 -18.05 -9.94
CA ALA A 251 12.90 -19.20 -9.10
C ALA A 251 12.38 -18.99 -7.67
N GLN A 252 12.61 -17.81 -7.11
CA GLN A 252 12.15 -17.44 -5.76
C GLN A 252 10.62 -17.37 -5.69
N LEU A 253 9.93 -16.88 -6.75
CA LEU A 253 8.46 -16.85 -6.78
C LEU A 253 7.82 -18.25 -6.76
N ARG A 254 8.54 -19.28 -7.19
CA ARG A 254 8.08 -20.68 -7.12
C ARG A 254 8.26 -21.30 -5.74
N GLU A 255 9.07 -20.70 -4.90
CA GLU A 255 9.24 -21.17 -3.53
C GLU A 255 7.95 -21.00 -2.73
N ARG A 256 7.59 -22.03 -1.98
CA ARG A 256 6.37 -22.05 -1.20
C ARG A 256 6.29 -20.90 -0.18
N SER A 257 7.43 -20.56 0.42
CA SER A 257 7.56 -19.41 1.34
C SER A 257 7.18 -18.10 0.69
N THR A 258 7.63 -17.89 -0.55
CA THR A 258 7.44 -16.64 -1.29
C THR A 258 6.00 -16.49 -1.80
N TRP A 259 5.52 -17.43 -2.64
CA TRP A 259 4.19 -17.27 -3.22
C TRP A 259 3.09 -17.27 -2.18
N ALA A 260 3.20 -18.11 -1.14
CA ALA A 260 2.18 -18.17 -0.10
C ALA A 260 2.13 -16.86 0.71
N LEU A 261 3.29 -16.28 1.09
CA LEU A 261 3.32 -15.01 1.79
C LEU A 261 2.82 -13.86 0.91
N VAL A 262 3.35 -13.71 -0.29
CA VAL A 262 3.01 -12.64 -1.24
C VAL A 262 1.52 -12.66 -1.57
N SER A 263 0.95 -13.84 -1.84
CA SER A 263 -0.49 -13.99 -2.10
C SER A 263 -1.33 -13.68 -0.85
N THR A 264 -0.91 -14.14 0.34
CA THR A 264 -1.61 -13.82 1.60
C THR A 264 -1.59 -12.32 1.85
N THR A 265 -0.47 -11.65 1.62
CA THR A 265 -0.34 -10.19 1.76
C THR A 265 -1.28 -9.48 0.79
N ALA A 266 -1.20 -9.78 -0.51
CA ALA A 266 -2.05 -9.14 -1.52
C ALA A 266 -3.54 -9.32 -1.24
N LEU A 267 -3.97 -10.53 -0.86
CA LEU A 267 -5.36 -10.82 -0.51
C LEU A 267 -5.81 -10.13 0.79
N THR A 268 -4.94 -10.07 1.80
CA THR A 268 -5.26 -9.37 3.07
C THR A 268 -5.46 -7.88 2.82
N LEU A 269 -4.57 -7.26 2.04
CA LEU A 269 -4.68 -5.85 1.65
C LEU A 269 -5.89 -5.63 0.73
N GLY A 270 -6.14 -6.55 -0.21
CA GLY A 270 -7.34 -6.56 -1.06
C GLY A 270 -8.63 -6.51 -0.25
N GLY A 271 -8.65 -7.17 0.91
CA GLY A 271 -9.82 -7.23 1.78
C GLY A 271 -9.94 -6.10 2.82
N VAL A 272 -8.88 -5.36 3.13
CA VAL A 272 -8.96 -4.36 4.22
C VAL A 272 -8.76 -2.94 3.70
N PHE A 273 -7.88 -2.73 2.72
CA PHE A 273 -7.29 -1.43 2.49
C PHE A 273 -8.31 -0.39 2.00
N ALA A 274 -9.11 -0.69 0.97
CA ALA A 274 -10.13 0.23 0.47
C ALA A 274 -11.27 0.44 1.47
N VAL A 275 -11.62 -0.59 2.25
CA VAL A 275 -12.68 -0.42 3.26
C VAL A 275 -12.23 0.56 4.34
N MET A 276 -11.04 0.40 4.88
CA MET A 276 -10.56 1.28 5.96
C MET A 276 -10.17 2.67 5.49
N ASN A 277 -9.65 2.81 4.26
CA ASN A 277 -9.15 4.08 3.75
C ASN A 277 -10.10 4.79 2.77
N GLY A 278 -11.26 4.22 2.49
CA GLY A 278 -12.21 4.78 1.54
C GLY A 278 -13.67 4.53 1.91
N ILE A 279 -14.11 3.26 1.97
CA ILE A 279 -15.51 2.89 2.18
C ILE A 279 -16.03 3.31 3.56
N LEU A 280 -15.30 3.00 4.63
CA LEU A 280 -15.71 3.37 6.00
C LEU A 280 -15.68 4.88 6.24
N PRO A 281 -14.66 5.63 5.79
CA PRO A 281 -14.70 7.10 5.76
C PRO A 281 -15.88 7.66 4.96
N ALA A 282 -16.20 7.10 3.79
CA ALA A 282 -17.33 7.54 3.00
C ALA A 282 -18.68 7.24 3.65
N LEU A 283 -18.82 6.05 4.23
CA LEU A 283 -20.00 5.65 5.02
C LEU A 283 -20.26 6.65 6.17
N ALA A 284 -19.22 7.01 6.90
CA ALA A 284 -19.32 7.93 8.04
C ALA A 284 -19.68 9.37 7.64
N GLN A 285 -19.43 9.74 6.38
CA GLN A 285 -19.81 11.04 5.79
C GLN A 285 -21.19 11.02 5.10
N ASP A 286 -21.83 9.83 5.00
CA ASP A 286 -23.06 9.68 4.24
C ASP A 286 -24.28 10.15 5.05
N SER A 287 -24.82 11.29 4.65
CA SER A 287 -26.00 11.89 5.29
C SER A 287 -27.29 11.10 5.05
N ALA A 288 -27.37 10.32 3.97
CA ALA A 288 -28.54 9.48 3.67
C ALA A 288 -28.67 8.31 4.66
N LEU A 289 -27.57 7.89 5.26
CA LEU A 289 -27.51 6.85 6.31
C LEU A 289 -27.48 7.44 7.73
N GLY A 290 -27.53 8.78 7.87
CA GLY A 290 -27.65 9.46 9.14
C GLY A 290 -26.34 9.79 9.87
N PHE A 291 -25.17 9.49 9.28
CA PHE A 291 -23.87 9.70 9.95
C PHE A 291 -23.36 11.14 9.93
N ARG A 292 -23.38 11.83 8.80
CA ARG A 292 -23.06 13.25 8.60
C ARG A 292 -21.74 13.78 9.22
N LEU A 293 -20.74 12.93 9.44
CA LEU A 293 -19.44 13.39 9.89
C LEU A 293 -18.74 14.19 8.79
N ASP A 294 -17.98 15.22 9.16
CA ASP A 294 -17.06 15.86 8.24
C ASP A 294 -15.72 15.08 8.12
N ALA A 295 -14.81 15.52 7.26
CA ALA A 295 -13.56 14.82 7.02
C ALA A 295 -12.62 14.87 8.23
N GLU A 296 -12.65 15.93 9.04
CA GLU A 296 -11.86 16.07 10.27
C GLU A 296 -12.41 15.14 11.35
N GLU A 297 -13.72 15.08 11.53
CA GLU A 297 -14.37 14.17 12.47
C GLU A 297 -14.13 12.70 12.10
N VAL A 298 -14.19 12.34 10.81
CA VAL A 298 -13.86 10.99 10.32
C VAL A 298 -12.42 10.65 10.63
N SER A 299 -11.50 11.58 10.45
CA SER A 299 -10.09 11.37 10.78
C SER A 299 -9.90 11.16 12.28
N ALA A 300 -10.55 11.97 13.11
CA ALA A 300 -10.42 11.91 14.56
C ALA A 300 -11.11 10.67 15.18
N LEU A 301 -12.27 10.27 14.65
CA LEU A 301 -13.10 9.23 15.25
C LEU A 301 -12.91 7.83 14.62
N ILE A 302 -12.34 7.75 13.42
CA ILE A 302 -12.23 6.48 12.69
C ILE A 302 -10.78 6.19 12.33
N LEU A 303 -10.12 7.04 11.52
CA LEU A 303 -8.81 6.73 10.98
C LEU A 303 -7.71 6.78 12.04
N THR A 304 -7.73 7.77 12.92
CA THR A 304 -6.73 7.89 13.99
C THR A 304 -6.86 6.78 15.04
N PRO A 305 -8.06 6.47 15.59
CA PRO A 305 -8.21 5.35 16.52
C PRO A 305 -7.82 4.00 15.90
N TYR A 306 -8.13 3.77 14.62
CA TYR A 306 -7.68 2.60 13.88
C TYR A 306 -6.14 2.49 13.87
N ALA A 307 -5.44 3.56 13.54
CA ALA A 307 -3.98 3.57 13.44
C ALA A 307 -3.31 3.49 14.83
N VAL A 308 -3.84 4.22 15.82
CA VAL A 308 -3.34 4.20 17.22
C VAL A 308 -3.51 2.81 17.81
N ALA A 309 -4.66 2.15 17.61
CA ALA A 309 -4.88 0.78 18.06
C ALA A 309 -3.85 -0.18 17.46
N GLY A 310 -3.57 -0.05 16.16
CA GLY A 310 -2.53 -0.82 15.47
C GLY A 310 -1.13 -0.56 16.05
N LEU A 311 -0.79 0.69 16.27
CA LEU A 311 0.51 1.10 16.82
C LEU A 311 0.74 0.55 18.23
N LEU A 312 -0.27 0.62 19.11
CA LEU A 312 -0.17 0.13 20.48
C LEU A 312 -0.10 -1.40 20.57
N VAL A 313 -0.86 -2.10 19.71
CA VAL A 313 -0.91 -3.56 19.71
C VAL A 313 0.27 -4.18 18.98
N GLY A 314 0.84 -3.52 17.98
CA GLY A 314 1.92 -4.05 17.14
C GLY A 314 3.11 -4.62 17.92
N PRO A 315 3.73 -3.88 18.85
CA PRO A 315 4.84 -4.38 19.67
C PRO A 315 4.47 -5.60 20.52
N LEU A 316 3.23 -5.62 21.05
CA LEU A 316 2.71 -6.75 21.82
C LEU A 316 2.53 -7.98 20.94
N ALA A 317 1.92 -7.82 19.78
CA ALA A 317 1.76 -8.89 18.79
C ALA A 317 3.11 -9.46 18.34
N GLY A 318 4.12 -8.61 18.11
CA GLY A 318 5.47 -9.03 17.78
C GLY A 318 6.12 -9.88 18.89
N ARG A 319 5.94 -9.50 20.15
CA ARG A 319 6.42 -10.28 21.31
C ARG A 319 5.68 -11.62 21.45
N LEU A 320 4.37 -11.61 21.31
CA LEU A 320 3.56 -12.82 21.40
C LEU A 320 3.83 -13.80 20.25
N ALA A 321 4.22 -13.31 19.08
CA ALA A 321 4.57 -14.14 17.94
C ALA A 321 5.75 -15.09 18.22
N ALA A 322 6.67 -14.72 19.11
CA ALA A 322 7.77 -15.58 19.54
C ALA A 322 7.30 -16.86 20.25
N GLY A 323 6.22 -16.79 21.05
CA GLY A 323 5.65 -17.94 21.76
C GLY A 323 4.54 -18.66 20.99
N PHE A 324 3.60 -17.91 20.41
CA PHE A 324 2.44 -18.47 19.71
C PHE A 324 2.71 -18.84 18.24
N GLY A 325 3.79 -18.32 17.66
CA GLY A 325 4.18 -18.48 16.25
C GLY A 325 3.52 -17.47 15.31
N TYR A 326 4.30 -16.94 14.36
CA TYR A 326 3.90 -15.91 13.39
C TYR A 326 2.63 -16.29 12.61
N GLN A 327 2.52 -17.55 12.16
CA GLN A 327 1.38 -17.99 11.33
C GLN A 327 0.08 -18.03 12.10
N ARG A 328 0.10 -18.48 13.37
CA ARG A 328 -1.10 -18.50 14.22
C ARG A 328 -1.59 -17.08 14.49
N MET A 329 -0.66 -16.19 14.85
CA MET A 329 -0.97 -14.78 15.06
C MET A 329 -1.52 -14.13 13.80
N LEU A 330 -0.91 -14.40 12.61
CA LEU A 330 -1.41 -13.91 11.32
C LEU A 330 -2.86 -14.35 11.08
N ARG A 331 -3.17 -15.64 11.27
CA ARG A 331 -4.52 -16.17 11.06
C ARG A 331 -5.53 -15.56 12.02
N LEU A 332 -5.15 -15.35 13.29
CA LEU A 332 -6.01 -14.66 14.25
C LEU A 332 -6.28 -13.20 13.81
N GLY A 333 -5.24 -12.50 13.34
CA GLY A 333 -5.39 -11.15 12.81
C GLY A 333 -6.29 -11.07 11.59
N VAL A 334 -6.12 -11.98 10.61
CA VAL A 334 -6.94 -12.05 9.40
C VAL A 334 -8.41 -12.43 9.74
N ALA A 335 -8.61 -13.40 10.66
CA ALA A 335 -9.95 -13.76 11.12
C ALA A 335 -10.65 -12.62 11.86
N GLY A 336 -9.89 -11.86 12.69
CA GLY A 336 -10.43 -10.68 13.35
C GLY A 336 -10.75 -9.55 12.37
N ALA A 337 -9.92 -9.34 11.33
CA ALA A 337 -10.21 -8.39 10.26
C ALA A 337 -11.46 -8.80 9.46
N PHE A 338 -11.64 -10.10 9.18
CA PHE A 338 -12.86 -10.62 8.57
C PHE A 338 -14.10 -10.28 9.40
N ALA A 339 -14.08 -10.51 10.71
CA ALA A 339 -15.18 -10.11 11.59
C ALA A 339 -15.42 -8.59 11.56
N GLY A 340 -14.35 -7.80 11.44
CA GLY A 340 -14.44 -6.35 11.25
C GLY A 340 -15.15 -5.97 9.96
N MET A 341 -14.92 -6.67 8.84
CA MET A 341 -15.63 -6.39 7.57
C MET A 341 -17.13 -6.74 7.68
N LEU A 342 -17.48 -7.81 8.37
CA LEU A 342 -18.89 -8.12 8.67
C LEU A 342 -19.52 -7.04 9.56
N ALA A 343 -18.78 -6.52 10.53
CA ALA A 343 -19.23 -5.41 11.36
C ALA A 343 -19.44 -4.11 10.55
N VAL A 344 -18.57 -3.81 9.55
CA VAL A 344 -18.78 -2.69 8.61
C VAL A 344 -20.09 -2.89 7.81
N ALA A 345 -20.33 -4.11 7.30
CA ALA A 345 -21.56 -4.43 6.57
C ALA A 345 -22.82 -4.24 7.44
N PHE A 346 -22.75 -4.62 8.71
CA PHE A 346 -23.82 -4.37 9.67
C PHE A 346 -23.99 -2.87 9.96
N GLY A 347 -22.88 -2.15 10.17
CA GLY A 347 -22.87 -0.70 10.42
C GLY A 347 -23.52 0.11 9.30
N ALA A 348 -23.38 -0.33 8.05
CA ALA A 348 -24.00 0.31 6.89
C ALA A 348 -25.53 0.29 6.90
N GLN A 349 -26.17 -0.47 7.80
CA GLN A 349 -27.63 -0.52 7.94
C GLN A 349 -28.21 0.57 8.87
N GLY A 350 -27.43 1.59 9.24
CA GLY A 350 -27.92 2.72 10.03
C GLY A 350 -27.70 2.57 11.54
N THR A 351 -26.49 2.23 11.95
CA THR A 351 -26.08 2.16 13.36
C THR A 351 -25.62 3.51 13.89
N ALA A 352 -25.36 3.61 15.19
CA ALA A 352 -24.79 4.81 15.78
C ALA A 352 -23.32 5.00 15.35
N THR A 353 -22.86 6.26 15.22
CA THR A 353 -21.46 6.62 14.89
C THR A 353 -20.45 5.97 15.83
N VAL A 354 -20.80 5.83 17.12
CA VAL A 354 -19.97 5.13 18.12
C VAL A 354 -19.67 3.68 17.72
N PHE A 355 -20.58 3.02 17.03
CA PHE A 355 -20.34 1.66 16.53
C PHE A 355 -19.21 1.65 15.49
N LEU A 356 -19.17 2.63 14.56
CA LEU A 356 -18.12 2.73 13.56
C LEU A 356 -16.74 2.98 14.21
N PHE A 357 -16.69 3.74 15.29
CA PHE A 357 -15.47 3.92 16.11
C PHE A 357 -14.95 2.58 16.63
N PHE A 358 -15.81 1.77 17.26
CA PHE A 358 -15.39 0.47 17.78
C PHE A 358 -14.98 -0.51 16.68
N VAL A 359 -15.63 -0.47 15.52
CA VAL A 359 -15.24 -1.26 14.34
C VAL A 359 -13.85 -0.83 13.86
N ALA A 360 -13.58 0.47 13.77
CA ALA A 360 -12.27 1.00 13.38
C ALA A 360 -11.17 0.56 14.35
N VAL A 361 -11.40 0.68 15.66
CA VAL A 361 -10.47 0.20 16.70
C VAL A 361 -10.24 -1.31 16.57
N TRP A 362 -11.31 -2.09 16.39
CA TRP A 362 -11.21 -3.54 16.22
C TRP A 362 -10.36 -3.95 15.01
N VAL A 363 -10.59 -3.32 13.86
CA VAL A 363 -9.78 -3.58 12.66
C VAL A 363 -8.35 -3.06 12.85
N GLY A 364 -8.16 -1.95 13.56
CA GLY A 364 -6.86 -1.44 13.97
C GLY A 364 -6.06 -2.47 14.76
N VAL A 365 -6.66 -3.08 15.79
CA VAL A 365 -6.06 -4.15 16.58
C VAL A 365 -5.73 -5.36 15.70
N THR A 366 -6.73 -5.88 14.98
CA THR A 366 -6.64 -7.20 14.32
C THR A 366 -5.84 -7.15 13.02
N TYR A 367 -6.03 -6.12 12.19
CA TYR A 367 -5.28 -5.99 10.95
C TYR A 367 -3.99 -5.20 11.16
N ALA A 368 -4.04 -3.92 11.56
CA ALA A 368 -2.86 -3.08 11.61
C ALA A 368 -1.87 -3.55 12.68
N GLY A 369 -2.36 -3.90 13.88
CA GLY A 369 -1.57 -4.35 15.01
C GLY A 369 -1.12 -5.81 14.92
N VAL A 370 -1.92 -6.70 14.38
CA VAL A 370 -1.59 -8.13 14.34
C VAL A 370 -1.24 -8.59 12.93
N ALA A 371 -2.20 -8.61 11.98
CA ALA A 371 -1.97 -9.24 10.68
C ALA A 371 -0.85 -8.57 9.89
N ASN A 372 -0.84 -7.24 9.80
CA ASN A 372 0.16 -6.49 9.05
C ASN A 372 1.58 -6.67 9.64
N ILE A 373 1.69 -6.65 10.97
CA ILE A 373 2.98 -6.89 11.65
C ILE A 373 3.48 -8.31 11.36
N MET A 374 2.57 -9.30 11.37
CA MET A 374 2.96 -10.70 11.07
C MET A 374 3.35 -10.89 9.60
N LEU A 375 2.67 -10.24 8.65
CA LEU A 375 3.02 -10.29 7.22
C LEU A 375 4.42 -9.71 6.98
N ASN A 376 4.72 -8.57 7.59
CA ASN A 376 6.06 -7.97 7.49
C ASN A 376 7.13 -8.81 8.21
N GLY A 377 6.83 -9.31 9.41
CA GLY A 377 7.73 -10.18 10.16
C GLY A 377 8.03 -11.49 9.43
N LEU A 378 7.04 -12.14 8.83
CA LEU A 378 7.24 -13.34 8.00
C LEU A 378 8.08 -13.04 6.76
N GLY A 379 7.95 -11.86 6.15
CA GLY A 379 8.81 -11.41 5.07
C GLY A 379 10.30 -11.44 5.46
N VAL A 380 10.61 -11.01 6.68
CA VAL A 380 11.99 -11.01 7.19
C VAL A 380 12.46 -12.43 7.57
N VAL A 381 11.64 -13.14 8.35
CA VAL A 381 12.03 -14.44 8.94
C VAL A 381 12.12 -15.57 7.88
N LEU A 382 11.32 -15.49 6.82
CA LEU A 382 11.33 -16.46 5.71
C LEU A 382 12.31 -16.10 4.61
N SER A 383 12.98 -14.95 4.68
CA SER A 383 14.00 -14.55 3.69
C SER A 383 15.18 -15.50 3.72
N PRO A 384 15.72 -15.87 2.54
CA PRO A 384 16.97 -16.62 2.46
C PRO A 384 18.13 -15.86 3.13
N PRO A 385 19.02 -16.54 3.89
CA PRO A 385 20.13 -15.88 4.58
C PRO A 385 21.09 -15.12 3.65
N ASP A 386 21.26 -15.61 2.42
CA ASP A 386 22.08 -15.00 1.37
C ASP A 386 21.44 -13.74 0.74
N ARG A 387 20.11 -13.56 0.91
CA ARG A 387 19.32 -12.47 0.34
C ARG A 387 18.26 -11.93 1.31
N PRO A 388 18.64 -11.37 2.44
CA PRO A 388 17.69 -11.02 3.52
C PRO A 388 16.69 -9.91 3.15
N GLY A 389 16.95 -9.15 2.09
CA GLY A 389 16.04 -8.08 1.59
C GLY A 389 15.07 -8.51 0.48
N SER A 390 15.25 -9.71 -0.09
CA SER A 390 14.50 -10.11 -1.29
C SER A 390 13.01 -10.33 -1.02
N LEU A 391 12.66 -11.07 0.02
CA LEU A 391 11.26 -11.36 0.35
C LEU A 391 10.52 -10.15 0.95
N PRO A 392 11.11 -9.32 1.82
CA PRO A 392 10.50 -8.05 2.22
C PRO A 392 10.19 -7.12 1.04
N GLY A 393 11.09 -7.04 0.03
CA GLY A 393 10.85 -6.26 -1.18
C GLY A 393 9.66 -6.77 -2.00
N LEU A 394 9.58 -8.09 -2.23
CA LEU A 394 8.45 -8.72 -2.90
C LEU A 394 7.14 -8.53 -2.11
N ASN A 395 7.21 -8.62 -0.79
CA ASN A 395 6.06 -8.40 0.09
C ASN A 395 5.55 -6.95 0.03
N THR A 396 6.45 -5.97 -0.08
CA THR A 396 6.06 -4.55 -0.31
C THR A 396 5.38 -4.37 -1.67
N GLY A 397 5.86 -5.04 -2.72
CA GLY A 397 5.17 -5.08 -4.01
C GLY A 397 3.77 -5.68 -3.92
N ALA A 398 3.62 -6.81 -3.19
CA ALA A 398 2.33 -7.43 -2.94
C ALA A 398 1.38 -6.55 -2.13
N PHE A 399 1.90 -5.80 -1.15
CA PHE A 399 1.14 -4.78 -0.42
C PHE A 399 0.54 -3.76 -1.38
N ASN A 400 1.36 -3.15 -2.24
CA ASN A 400 0.90 -2.14 -3.19
C ASN A 400 -0.11 -2.72 -4.20
N ILE A 401 0.14 -3.93 -4.72
CA ILE A 401 -0.81 -4.62 -5.62
C ILE A 401 -2.14 -4.87 -4.90
N GLY A 402 -2.10 -5.41 -3.69
CA GLY A 402 -3.30 -5.68 -2.90
C GLY A 402 -4.09 -4.42 -2.57
N ALA A 403 -3.40 -3.34 -2.20
CA ALA A 403 -4.03 -2.05 -1.91
C ALA A 403 -4.71 -1.45 -3.16
N GLY A 404 -4.03 -1.47 -4.32
CA GLY A 404 -4.59 -1.00 -5.58
C GLY A 404 -5.79 -1.85 -6.03
N LEU A 405 -5.67 -3.18 -5.95
CA LEU A 405 -6.74 -4.12 -6.27
C LEU A 405 -7.95 -3.94 -5.34
N SER A 406 -7.71 -3.62 -4.07
CA SER A 406 -8.76 -3.33 -3.10
C SER A 406 -9.63 -2.15 -3.55
N PHE A 407 -9.03 -1.01 -3.87
CA PHE A 407 -9.79 0.14 -4.36
C PHE A 407 -10.54 -0.18 -5.64
N LEU A 408 -9.91 -0.84 -6.59
CA LEU A 408 -10.51 -1.19 -7.87
C LEU A 408 -11.75 -2.09 -7.69
N VAL A 409 -11.59 -3.24 -7.03
CA VAL A 409 -12.63 -4.27 -6.96
C VAL A 409 -13.74 -3.89 -5.99
N VAL A 410 -13.37 -3.36 -4.81
CA VAL A 410 -14.35 -3.03 -3.77
C VAL A 410 -15.26 -1.89 -4.21
N TYR A 411 -14.71 -0.86 -4.87
CA TYR A 411 -15.52 0.26 -5.38
C TYR A 411 -16.34 -0.14 -6.61
N ALA A 412 -15.84 -1.02 -7.49
CA ALA A 412 -16.64 -1.56 -8.58
C ALA A 412 -17.85 -2.35 -8.06
N VAL A 413 -17.67 -3.17 -7.03
CA VAL A 413 -18.76 -3.91 -6.38
C VAL A 413 -19.73 -2.96 -5.66
N GLN A 414 -19.22 -1.92 -4.99
CA GLN A 414 -20.06 -0.88 -4.37
C GLN A 414 -20.96 -0.22 -5.41
N GLY A 415 -20.39 0.21 -6.54
CA GLY A 415 -21.13 0.86 -7.63
C GLY A 415 -22.17 -0.06 -8.27
N ALA A 416 -21.81 -1.33 -8.50
CA ALA A 416 -22.74 -2.32 -9.09
C ALA A 416 -23.94 -2.64 -8.19
N ALA A 417 -23.79 -2.54 -6.86
CA ALA A 417 -24.81 -2.88 -5.87
C ALA A 417 -25.55 -1.63 -5.35
N SER A 418 -25.43 -0.47 -5.97
CA SER A 418 -25.92 0.82 -5.48
C SER A 418 -27.43 1.05 -5.67
N SER A 419 -28.24 -0.03 -5.61
CA SER A 419 -29.72 0.08 -5.61
C SER A 419 -30.26 0.91 -4.43
N THR A 420 -29.58 0.86 -3.30
CA THR A 420 -29.77 1.76 -2.14
C THR A 420 -28.38 2.16 -1.61
N PRO A 421 -28.25 3.32 -0.92
CA PRO A 421 -26.97 3.70 -0.33
C PRO A 421 -26.36 2.60 0.56
N ALA A 422 -27.16 2.00 1.42
CA ALA A 422 -26.71 0.90 2.31
C ALA A 422 -26.24 -0.34 1.54
N ALA A 423 -26.93 -0.72 0.46
CA ALA A 423 -26.62 -1.92 -0.31
C ALA A 423 -25.21 -1.86 -0.91
N GLY A 424 -24.79 -0.71 -1.42
CA GLY A 424 -23.44 -0.51 -1.95
C GLY A 424 -22.35 -0.72 -0.89
N TYR A 425 -22.52 -0.14 0.29
CA TYR A 425 -21.57 -0.30 1.40
C TYR A 425 -21.53 -1.74 1.94
N VAL A 426 -22.70 -2.39 2.05
CA VAL A 426 -22.78 -3.81 2.45
C VAL A 426 -22.05 -4.70 1.44
N ALA A 427 -22.31 -4.51 0.15
CA ALA A 427 -21.67 -5.30 -0.91
C ALA A 427 -20.14 -5.10 -0.93
N ALA A 428 -19.66 -3.88 -0.74
CA ALA A 428 -18.24 -3.57 -0.62
C ALA A 428 -17.59 -4.30 0.56
N ALA A 429 -18.22 -4.25 1.73
CA ALA A 429 -17.72 -4.93 2.92
C ALA A 429 -17.73 -6.46 2.79
N LEU A 430 -18.78 -7.04 2.18
CA LEU A 430 -18.85 -8.48 1.92
C LEU A 430 -17.83 -8.93 0.87
N CYS A 431 -17.62 -8.16 -0.19
CA CYS A 431 -16.53 -8.40 -1.15
C CYS A 431 -15.17 -8.45 -0.46
N SER A 432 -14.90 -7.51 0.44
CA SER A 432 -13.70 -7.47 1.26
C SER A 432 -13.56 -8.67 2.19
N ALA A 433 -14.67 -9.14 2.77
CA ALA A 433 -14.69 -10.35 3.57
C ALA A 433 -14.31 -11.60 2.75
N VAL A 434 -14.72 -11.70 1.47
CA VAL A 434 -14.32 -12.80 0.57
C VAL A 434 -12.80 -12.80 0.35
N PHE A 435 -12.18 -11.65 0.13
CA PHE A 435 -10.71 -11.55 0.03
C PHE A 435 -10.03 -12.08 1.30
N LEU A 436 -10.56 -11.76 2.49
CA LEU A 436 -10.00 -12.20 3.76
C LEU A 436 -10.17 -13.70 4.00
N VAL A 437 -11.29 -14.30 3.56
CA VAL A 437 -11.45 -15.76 3.56
C VAL A 437 -10.39 -16.42 2.67
N ALA A 438 -10.16 -15.89 1.48
CA ALA A 438 -9.11 -16.38 0.58
C ALA A 438 -7.70 -16.20 1.21
N ALA A 439 -7.42 -15.03 1.82
CA ALA A 439 -6.18 -14.79 2.54
C ALA A 439 -5.97 -15.78 3.68
N PHE A 440 -7.01 -16.03 4.47
CA PHE A 440 -6.98 -17.00 5.56
C PHE A 440 -6.66 -18.41 5.04
N ALA A 441 -7.32 -18.86 3.98
CA ALA A 441 -7.08 -20.16 3.35
C ALA A 441 -5.63 -20.27 2.82
N VAL A 442 -5.15 -19.27 2.07
CA VAL A 442 -3.77 -19.27 1.53
C VAL A 442 -2.73 -19.20 2.65
N SER A 443 -3.02 -18.58 3.79
CA SER A 443 -2.10 -18.51 4.93
C SER A 443 -1.66 -19.88 5.47
N PHE A 444 -2.44 -20.95 5.22
CA PHE A 444 -2.04 -22.32 5.59
C PHE A 444 -0.91 -22.87 4.72
N ALA A 445 -0.69 -22.31 3.55
CA ALA A 445 0.43 -22.67 2.69
C ALA A 445 1.75 -22.06 3.16
N ILE A 446 1.77 -21.04 4.02
CA ILE A 446 3.00 -20.42 4.53
C ILE A 446 3.74 -21.45 5.37
N PRO A 447 5.03 -21.79 5.05
CA PRO A 447 5.81 -22.74 5.81
C PRO A 447 6.16 -22.18 7.19
N ARG A 448 6.38 -23.07 8.16
CA ARG A 448 6.88 -22.65 9.47
C ARG A 448 8.30 -22.10 9.29
N PRO A 449 8.64 -20.95 9.90
CA PRO A 449 10.03 -20.52 9.98
C PRO A 449 10.83 -21.68 10.60
N VAL A 450 11.91 -22.08 9.94
CA VAL A 450 12.86 -22.99 10.56
C VAL A 450 13.36 -22.22 11.78
N ALA A 451 13.13 -22.74 12.98
CA ALA A 451 13.72 -22.18 14.17
C ALA A 451 15.23 -22.12 13.87
N ALA A 452 15.77 -20.91 13.68
CA ALA A 452 17.18 -20.73 13.85
C ALA A 452 17.40 -21.28 15.27
N GLU A 453 18.08 -22.40 15.38
CA GLU A 453 18.67 -22.82 16.65
C GLU A 453 19.46 -21.59 17.10
N VAL A 454 18.82 -20.79 17.94
CA VAL A 454 19.52 -19.86 18.80
C VAL A 454 20.32 -20.81 19.67
N THR A 455 21.50 -21.19 19.21
CA THR A 455 22.54 -21.74 20.02
C THR A 455 22.71 -20.77 21.19
N ALA A 456 22.03 -21.13 22.26
CA ALA A 456 22.43 -20.71 23.59
C ALA A 456 23.87 -21.23 23.73
N ARG A 457 24.84 -20.38 23.50
CA ARG A 457 26.18 -20.41 24.08
C ARG A 457 26.63 -18.98 24.33
#